data_d0c150c0a83d03250bfa2cc91cf91a2a
#
_entry.id   d0c150c0a83d03250bfa2cc91cf91a2a
#
_cell.length_a   1.000
_cell.length_b   1.000
_cell.length_c   1.000
_cell.angle_alpha   90.00
_cell.angle_beta   90.00
_cell.angle_gamma   90.00
#
_symmetry.space_group_name_H-M   'P 1'
#
loop_
_entity.id
_entity.type
_entity.pdbx_description
1 polymer ?
#
loop_
_entity_poly.entity_id
_entity_poly.type
_entity_poly.pdbx_seq_one_letter_code
_entity_poly.pdbx_strand_id
1 'polypeptide(L)'
;MALAHVASLRSEDPFRKVGAAALDFDNRVIGTAYNGLAPGFDAPGGFWDDRDQRQKFMLHAEVNLCSLFKRGEVKLVASTTMPCTSCMQTLCAYGIKEIYYRDVYTESSAPEIAATYGIHFEQITDYPLV
;
A
#
# COMPACT_ATOMS: atom_id res chain seq x y z
N MET A 1 -2.26 5.99 9.73
CA MET A 1 -3.41 5.29 9.09
C MET A 1 -4.47 6.22 8.50
N ALA A 2 -4.85 7.29 9.17
CA ALA A 2 -5.86 8.23 8.62
C ALA A 2 -5.52 8.75 7.22
N LEU A 3 -4.26 9.13 6.97
CA LEU A 3 -3.82 9.57 5.64
C LEU A 3 -3.96 8.47 4.59
N ALA A 4 -3.62 7.24 4.95
CA ALA A 4 -3.79 6.10 4.04
C ALA A 4 -5.26 5.86 3.70
N HIS A 5 -6.13 5.99 4.69
CA HIS A 5 -7.57 5.86 4.50
C HIS A 5 -8.09 6.92 3.53
N VAL A 6 -7.76 8.19 3.76
CA VAL A 6 -8.19 9.28 2.87
C VAL A 6 -7.68 9.05 1.45
N ALA A 7 -6.41 8.64 1.30
CA ALA A 7 -5.85 8.33 -0.01
C ALA A 7 -6.63 7.23 -0.73
N SER A 8 -7.09 6.20 0.00
CA SER A 8 -7.84 5.09 -0.59
C SER A 8 -9.12 5.52 -1.30
N LEU A 9 -9.73 6.62 -0.84
CA LEU A 9 -10.98 7.13 -1.42
C LEU A 9 -10.80 7.64 -2.86
N ARG A 10 -9.57 7.87 -3.30
CA ARG A 10 -9.26 8.29 -4.66
C ARG A 10 -9.20 7.13 -5.64
N SER A 11 -9.15 5.88 -5.17
CA SER A 11 -9.07 4.73 -6.05
C SER A 11 -10.33 4.61 -6.90
N GLU A 12 -10.14 4.32 -8.19
CA GLU A 12 -11.22 4.06 -9.14
C GLU A 12 -11.74 2.63 -9.07
N ASP A 13 -11.03 1.73 -8.36
CA ASP A 13 -11.41 0.32 -8.25
C ASP A 13 -12.75 0.21 -7.51
N PRO A 14 -13.81 -0.32 -8.16
CA PRO A 14 -15.11 -0.45 -7.51
C PRO A 14 -15.18 -1.59 -6.49
N PHE A 15 -14.18 -2.49 -6.49
CA PHE A 15 -14.19 -3.69 -5.64
C PHE A 15 -13.31 -3.54 -4.41
N ARG A 16 -12.14 -2.90 -4.55
CA ARG A 16 -11.21 -2.74 -3.43
C ARG A 16 -10.43 -1.44 -3.58
N LYS A 17 -10.60 -0.56 -2.61
CA LYS A 17 -9.87 0.71 -2.54
C LYS A 17 -8.81 0.60 -1.46
N VAL A 18 -7.55 0.66 -1.87
CA VAL A 18 -6.40 0.58 -0.96
C VAL A 18 -5.64 1.89 -1.01
N GLY A 19 -5.27 2.39 0.16
CA GLY A 19 -4.44 3.58 0.31
C GLY A 19 -3.24 3.29 1.17
N ALA A 20 -2.18 4.04 0.93
CA ALA A 20 -0.94 3.92 1.69
C ALA A 20 -0.33 5.29 1.94
N ALA A 21 0.44 5.41 3.02
CA ALA A 21 1.15 6.63 3.40
C ALA A 21 2.54 6.29 3.92
N ALA A 22 3.50 7.17 3.68
CA ALA A 22 4.88 6.97 4.08
C ALA A 22 5.39 8.14 4.92
N LEU A 23 6.10 7.84 6.02
CA LEU A 23 6.79 8.83 6.85
C LEU A 23 8.30 8.57 6.82
N ASP A 24 9.08 9.64 6.84
CA ASP A 24 10.54 9.55 6.97
C ASP A 24 10.96 9.36 8.44
N PHE A 25 12.27 9.34 8.70
CA PHE A 25 12.83 9.14 10.03
C PHE A 25 12.59 10.32 10.98
N ASP A 26 12.17 11.46 10.45
CA ASP A 26 11.75 12.63 11.25
C ASP A 26 10.22 12.72 11.37
N ASN A 27 9.50 11.65 10.99
CA ASN A 27 8.04 11.56 11.00
C ASN A 27 7.34 12.56 10.08
N ARG A 28 8.04 13.02 9.03
CA ARG A 28 7.42 13.86 7.99
C ARG A 28 6.75 12.99 6.94
N VAL A 29 5.62 13.46 6.41
CA VAL A 29 4.91 12.77 5.34
C VAL A 29 5.71 12.92 4.04
N ILE A 30 6.19 11.78 3.53
CA ILE A 30 6.87 11.73 2.22
C ILE A 30 5.84 11.69 1.09
N GLY A 31 4.76 10.95 1.29
CA GLY A 31 3.72 10.86 0.29
C GLY A 31 2.59 9.94 0.69
N THR A 32 1.56 9.98 -0.13
CA THR A 32 0.41 9.07 -0.07
C THR A 32 0.17 8.49 -1.46
N ALA A 33 -0.42 7.32 -1.52
CA ALA A 33 -0.73 6.65 -2.77
C ALA A 33 -1.98 5.77 -2.60
N TYR A 34 -2.54 5.36 -3.72
CA TYR A 34 -3.68 4.45 -3.74
C TYR A 34 -3.52 3.48 -4.91
N ASN A 35 -4.26 2.37 -4.90
CA ASN A 35 -4.23 1.42 -6.00
C ASN A 35 -4.95 2.01 -7.21
N GLY A 36 -4.37 1.82 -8.39
CA GLY A 36 -4.92 2.40 -9.59
C GLY A 36 -4.16 2.03 -10.85
N LEU A 37 -4.64 2.57 -11.96
CA LEU A 37 -4.03 2.38 -13.26
C LEU A 37 -2.85 3.33 -13.43
N ALA A 38 -1.88 2.93 -14.25
CA ALA A 38 -0.76 3.80 -14.58
C ALA A 38 -1.25 5.07 -15.30
N PRO A 39 -0.55 6.20 -15.14
CA PRO A 39 -0.91 7.43 -15.83
C PRO A 39 -1.00 7.21 -17.35
N GLY A 40 -2.06 7.74 -17.96
CA GLY A 40 -2.27 7.63 -19.39
C GLY A 40 -2.94 6.33 -19.86
N PHE A 41 -3.24 5.41 -18.95
CA PHE A 41 -3.97 4.20 -19.31
C PHE A 41 -5.48 4.50 -19.27
N ASP A 42 -6.14 4.39 -20.42
CA ASP A 42 -7.58 4.47 -20.55
C ASP A 42 -8.18 3.07 -20.47
N ALA A 43 -8.93 2.80 -19.40
CA ALA A 43 -9.55 1.50 -19.23
C ALA A 43 -10.59 1.25 -20.32
N PRO A 44 -10.48 0.17 -21.11
CA PRO A 44 -11.48 -0.15 -22.11
C PRO A 44 -12.81 -0.54 -21.46
N GLY A 45 -13.88 -0.52 -22.28
CA GLY A 45 -15.20 -0.97 -21.81
C GLY A 45 -15.14 -2.39 -21.24
N GLY A 46 -15.74 -2.60 -20.05
CA GLY A 46 -15.73 -3.89 -19.39
C GLY A 46 -14.49 -4.19 -18.57
N PHE A 47 -13.49 -3.30 -18.56
CA PHE A 47 -12.24 -3.53 -17.82
C PHE A 47 -12.49 -3.86 -16.34
N TRP A 48 -13.34 -3.07 -15.66
CA TRP A 48 -13.58 -3.25 -14.23
C TRP A 48 -14.32 -4.53 -13.89
N ASP A 49 -15.03 -5.13 -14.86
CA ASP A 49 -15.73 -6.39 -14.68
C ASP A 49 -14.86 -7.61 -15.00
N ASP A 50 -13.67 -7.39 -15.56
CA ASP A 50 -12.73 -8.44 -15.95
C ASP A 50 -11.59 -8.54 -14.93
N ARG A 51 -11.67 -9.55 -14.06
CA ARG A 51 -10.67 -9.76 -13.01
C ARG A 51 -9.26 -9.95 -13.57
N ASP A 52 -9.13 -10.69 -14.68
CA ASP A 52 -7.82 -10.96 -15.29
C ASP A 52 -7.18 -9.65 -15.77
N GLN A 53 -7.96 -8.75 -16.35
CA GLN A 53 -7.48 -7.45 -16.78
C GLN A 53 -7.08 -6.57 -15.61
N ARG A 54 -7.88 -6.56 -14.53
CA ARG A 54 -7.52 -5.81 -13.32
C ARG A 54 -6.21 -6.31 -12.73
N GLN A 55 -6.03 -7.62 -12.64
CA GLN A 55 -4.80 -8.20 -12.10
C GLN A 55 -3.57 -7.87 -12.92
N LYS A 56 -3.72 -7.69 -14.23
CA LYS A 56 -2.60 -7.33 -15.13
C LYS A 56 -2.20 -5.86 -15.00
N PHE A 57 -3.16 -4.96 -14.89
CA PHE A 57 -2.91 -3.54 -15.10
C PHE A 57 -3.04 -2.67 -13.85
N MET A 58 -3.72 -3.14 -12.79
CA MET A 58 -3.81 -2.38 -11.56
C MET A 58 -2.49 -2.39 -10.80
N LEU A 59 -2.01 -1.20 -10.49
CA LEU A 59 -0.84 -1.02 -9.64
C LEU A 59 -1.30 -0.99 -8.18
N HIS A 60 -0.61 -1.73 -7.32
CA HIS A 60 -0.92 -1.72 -5.89
C HIS A 60 -0.53 -0.39 -5.26
N ALA A 61 -1.22 -0.01 -4.19
CA ALA A 61 -0.97 1.24 -3.48
C ALA A 61 0.49 1.33 -3.00
N GLU A 62 1.05 0.24 -2.52
CA GLU A 62 2.43 0.19 -2.02
C GLU A 62 3.44 0.42 -3.15
N VAL A 63 3.19 -0.13 -4.34
CA VAL A 63 4.04 0.09 -5.52
C VAL A 63 4.00 1.56 -5.92
N ASN A 64 2.80 2.14 -6.00
CA ASN A 64 2.64 3.56 -6.30
C ASN A 64 3.34 4.44 -5.25
N LEU A 65 3.24 4.05 -3.98
CA LEU A 65 3.89 4.76 -2.89
C LEU A 65 5.42 4.74 -3.04
N CYS A 66 5.99 3.58 -3.34
CA CYS A 66 7.44 3.42 -3.51
C CYS A 66 8.00 4.23 -4.67
N SER A 67 7.18 4.61 -5.64
CA SER A 67 7.61 5.48 -6.74
C SER A 67 7.95 6.91 -6.29
N LEU A 68 7.60 7.28 -5.06
CA LEU A 68 7.75 8.64 -4.53
C LEU A 68 9.02 8.85 -3.72
N PHE A 69 9.78 7.79 -3.43
CA PHE A 69 10.97 7.90 -2.58
C PHE A 69 12.04 6.89 -2.98
N LYS A 70 13.23 7.11 -2.45
CA LYS A 70 14.39 6.24 -2.67
C LYS A 70 14.56 5.28 -1.50
N ARG A 71 15.31 4.20 -1.75
CA ARG A 71 15.70 3.26 -0.72
C ARG A 71 16.36 3.98 0.45
N GLY A 72 15.89 3.70 1.67
CA GLY A 72 16.44 4.26 2.90
C GLY A 72 15.84 5.59 3.33
N GLU A 73 14.99 6.22 2.53
CA GLU A 73 14.38 7.51 2.89
C GLU A 73 13.19 7.37 3.84
N VAL A 74 12.48 6.25 3.80
CA VAL A 74 11.23 6.06 4.53
C VAL A 74 11.43 5.09 5.69
N LYS A 75 10.97 5.50 6.86
CA LYS A 75 10.98 4.66 8.07
C LYS A 75 9.77 3.76 8.14
N LEU A 76 8.57 4.32 7.95
CA LEU A 76 7.34 3.58 8.13
C LEU A 76 6.36 3.78 6.97
N VAL A 77 5.56 2.75 6.76
CA VAL A 77 4.46 2.74 5.81
C VAL A 77 3.20 2.29 6.53
N ALA A 78 2.09 3.00 6.29
CA ALA A 78 0.76 2.57 6.70
C ALA A 78 -0.06 2.26 5.46
N SER A 79 -0.76 1.12 5.46
CA SER A 79 -1.61 0.70 4.35
C SER A 79 -2.98 0.27 4.88
N THR A 80 -4.04 0.62 4.17
CA THR A 80 -5.40 0.23 4.59
C THR A 80 -5.63 -1.27 4.47
N THR A 81 -4.86 -1.97 3.65
CA THR A 81 -4.87 -3.43 3.55
C THR A 81 -3.47 -3.97 3.82
N MET A 82 -3.37 -5.07 4.54
CA MET A 82 -2.08 -5.75 4.73
C MET A 82 -1.40 -5.96 3.38
N PRO A 83 -0.13 -5.57 3.21
CA PRO A 83 0.57 -5.78 1.95
C PRO A 83 0.54 -7.24 1.51
N CYS A 84 0.33 -7.48 0.23
CA CYS A 84 0.48 -8.83 -0.33
C CYS A 84 1.96 -9.25 -0.28
N THR A 85 2.23 -10.52 -0.52
CA THR A 85 3.59 -11.06 -0.43
C THR A 85 4.59 -10.27 -1.29
N SER A 86 4.24 -9.97 -2.55
CA SER A 86 5.15 -9.25 -3.45
C SER A 86 5.35 -7.79 -3.02
N CYS A 87 4.30 -7.11 -2.57
CA CYS A 87 4.42 -5.76 -2.02
C CYS A 87 5.28 -5.74 -0.76
N MET A 88 5.13 -6.75 0.10
CA MET A 88 5.95 -6.85 1.30
C MET A 88 7.43 -7.01 0.96
N GLN A 89 7.75 -7.83 -0.05
CA GLN A 89 9.12 -7.97 -0.55
C GLN A 89 9.67 -6.64 -1.06
N THR A 90 8.87 -5.90 -1.79
CA THR A 90 9.24 -4.57 -2.29
C THR A 90 9.54 -3.61 -1.14
N LEU A 91 8.67 -3.55 -0.14
CA LEU A 91 8.86 -2.70 1.04
C LEU A 91 10.16 -3.06 1.78
N CYS A 92 10.46 -4.35 1.91
CA CYS A 92 11.74 -4.79 2.48
C CYS A 92 12.92 -4.29 1.66
N ALA A 93 12.84 -4.35 0.33
CA ALA A 93 13.91 -3.88 -0.55
C ALA A 93 14.15 -2.38 -0.38
N TYR A 94 13.13 -1.60 -0.07
CA TYR A 94 13.24 -0.16 0.21
C TYR A 94 13.75 0.16 1.62
N GLY A 95 13.91 -0.85 2.47
CA GLY A 95 14.45 -0.67 3.81
C GLY A 95 13.45 -0.14 4.84
N ILE A 96 12.16 -0.38 4.61
CA ILE A 96 11.10 0.03 5.55
C ILE A 96 11.28 -0.71 6.88
N LYS A 97 11.18 0.03 8.00
CA LYS A 97 11.40 -0.50 9.35
C LYS A 97 10.11 -0.85 10.08
N GLU A 98 9.02 -0.15 9.75
CA GLU A 98 7.74 -0.31 10.42
C GLU A 98 6.63 -0.32 9.38
N ILE A 99 5.73 -1.28 9.51
CA ILE A 99 4.57 -1.40 8.63
C ILE A 99 3.32 -1.52 9.50
N TYR A 100 2.35 -0.67 9.21
CA TYR A 100 1.04 -0.67 9.87
C TYR A 100 -0.03 -0.97 8.82
N TYR A 101 -0.98 -1.82 9.17
CA TYR A 101 -2.09 -2.16 8.28
C TYR A 101 -3.41 -2.12 9.05
N ARG A 102 -4.50 -1.91 8.32
CA ARG A 102 -5.85 -1.90 8.90
C ARG A 102 -6.53 -3.24 8.72
N ASP A 103 -6.66 -3.70 7.49
CA ASP A 103 -7.41 -4.90 7.14
C ASP A 103 -6.46 -6.08 6.91
N VAL A 104 -6.77 -7.21 7.54
CA VAL A 104 -5.96 -8.43 7.40
C VAL A 104 -6.16 -9.01 5.99
N TYR A 105 -5.08 -9.49 5.40
CA TYR A 105 -5.10 -10.25 4.15
C TYR A 105 -4.50 -11.64 4.41
N THR A 106 -5.37 -12.62 4.60
CA THR A 106 -4.97 -13.95 5.09
C THR A 106 -4.09 -14.74 4.11
N GLU A 107 -4.15 -14.42 2.81
CA GLU A 107 -3.32 -15.08 1.80
C GLU A 107 -1.90 -14.52 1.72
N SER A 108 -1.62 -13.43 2.43
CA SER A 108 -0.31 -12.78 2.39
C SER A 108 0.67 -13.46 3.34
N SER A 109 1.92 -13.60 2.88
CA SER A 109 3.04 -14.02 3.73
C SER A 109 3.73 -12.84 4.43
N ALA A 110 3.11 -11.65 4.42
CA ALA A 110 3.71 -10.47 5.05
C ALA A 110 4.08 -10.66 6.52
N PRO A 111 3.25 -11.30 7.37
CA PRO A 111 3.63 -11.52 8.77
C PRO A 111 4.92 -12.34 8.92
N GLU A 112 5.07 -13.40 8.15
CA GLU A 112 6.27 -14.24 8.16
C GLU A 112 7.49 -13.47 7.67
N ILE A 113 7.33 -12.69 6.60
CA ILE A 113 8.41 -11.87 6.05
C ILE A 113 8.85 -10.81 7.06
N ALA A 114 7.89 -10.14 7.71
CA ALA A 114 8.17 -9.14 8.73
C ALA A 114 8.96 -9.73 9.89
N ALA A 115 8.55 -10.91 10.39
CA ALA A 115 9.24 -11.61 11.47
C ALA A 115 10.67 -11.96 11.07
N THR A 116 10.87 -12.44 9.85
CA THR A 116 12.17 -12.87 9.34
C THR A 116 13.14 -11.70 9.23
N TYR A 117 12.68 -10.54 8.75
CA TYR A 117 13.53 -9.35 8.55
C TYR A 117 13.53 -8.39 9.74
N GLY A 118 12.83 -8.71 10.83
CA GLY A 118 12.80 -7.86 12.02
C GLY A 118 12.06 -6.55 11.82
N ILE A 119 11.04 -6.55 10.96
CA ILE A 119 10.20 -5.37 10.70
C ILE A 119 9.07 -5.32 11.71
N HIS A 120 8.86 -4.16 12.34
CA HIS A 120 7.70 -3.92 13.19
C HIS A 120 6.43 -3.98 12.33
N PHE A 121 5.50 -4.87 12.67
CA PHE A 121 4.32 -5.15 11.84
C PHE A 121 3.09 -5.20 12.73
N GLU A 122 2.22 -4.20 12.61
CA GLU A 122 1.14 -3.99 13.57
C GLU A 122 -0.16 -3.60 12.86
N GLN A 123 -1.27 -4.17 13.34
CA GLN A 123 -2.61 -3.78 12.89
C GLN A 123 -3.10 -2.54 13.63
N ILE A 124 -3.63 -1.57 12.91
CA ILE A 124 -4.27 -0.37 13.47
C ILE A 124 -5.67 -0.24 12.89
N THR A 125 -6.68 -0.41 13.75
CA THR A 125 -8.09 -0.30 13.37
C THR A 125 -8.77 0.93 13.98
N ASP A 126 -8.16 1.53 15.01
CA ASP A 126 -8.69 2.70 15.71
C ASP A 126 -7.78 3.89 15.44
N TYR A 127 -8.29 4.87 14.71
CA TYR A 127 -7.57 6.09 14.37
C TYR A 127 -8.57 7.21 14.09
N PRO A 128 -8.19 8.50 14.35
CA PRO A 128 -9.11 9.60 14.12
C PRO A 128 -9.32 9.86 12.62
N LEU A 129 -10.58 10.05 12.24
CA LEU A 129 -10.98 10.61 10.97
C LEU A 129 -11.81 11.85 11.24
N VAL A 130 -11.46 12.92 10.60
CA VAL A 130 -12.19 14.18 10.70
C VAL A 130 -13.24 14.27 9.61
#